data_6e5525ddda3bfc8153035e6b6f99fd71
#
_entry.id   6e5525ddda3bfc8153035e6b6f99fd71
#
_cell.length_a   1.000
_cell.length_b   1.000
_cell.length_c   1.000
_cell.angle_alpha   90.00
_cell.angle_beta   90.00
_cell.angle_gamma   90.00
#
_symmetry.space_group_name_H-M   'P 1'
#
loop_
_entity.id
_entity.type
_entity.pdbx_description
1 polymer ?
#
loop_
_entity_poly.entity_id
_entity_poly.type
_entity_poly.pdbx_seq_one_letter_code
_entity_poly.pdbx_strand_id
1 'polypeptide(L)'
;MKLVTDNLMIEPALSGGAIVRFETLDLHYSPELLRKYEGKKITVEFKEKRGGRSLDANAYCWVLCDKIAASKGLLLKKVDVYRQAIRDYGVSSLVAIRKDAVPKFLREWEGEAGRYGKFADIMGDSKGQPGFVWIKAFHGSSDYDSKEMSVLIDGLVADAKDLGIETATPDEIERLKAAWGA
;
A
#
# COMPACT_ATOMS: atom_id res chain seq x y z
N MET A 1 -1.94 19.71 7.99
CA MET A 1 -2.28 19.17 9.32
C MET A 1 -3.09 17.91 9.08
N LYS A 2 -2.74 16.82 9.71
CA LYS A 2 -3.47 15.54 9.65
C LYS A 2 -3.99 15.26 11.05
N LEU A 3 -5.27 14.93 11.15
CA LEU A 3 -5.94 14.60 12.43
C LEU A 3 -6.54 13.21 12.30
N VAL A 4 -6.57 12.47 13.38
CA VAL A 4 -7.19 11.15 13.47
C VAL A 4 -8.33 11.21 14.48
N THR A 5 -9.46 10.61 14.15
CA THR A 5 -10.61 10.47 15.05
C THR A 5 -11.31 9.15 14.79
N ASP A 6 -11.86 8.58 15.82
CA ASP A 6 -12.81 7.46 15.81
C ASP A 6 -14.25 7.90 16.13
N ASN A 7 -14.41 9.19 16.46
CA ASN A 7 -15.67 9.81 16.81
C ASN A 7 -16.04 10.89 15.80
N LEU A 8 -16.73 10.51 14.72
CA LEU A 8 -17.22 11.40 13.67
C LEU A 8 -18.75 11.41 13.70
N MET A 9 -19.34 12.61 13.85
CA MET A 9 -20.79 12.82 13.77
C MET A 9 -21.11 13.70 12.57
N ILE A 10 -22.15 13.34 11.82
CA ILE A 10 -22.67 14.10 10.69
C ILE A 10 -24.14 14.36 10.95
N GLU A 11 -24.51 15.63 11.07
CA GLU A 11 -25.88 16.07 11.35
C GLU A 11 -26.36 17.00 10.24
N PRO A 12 -27.68 17.00 9.92
CA PRO A 12 -28.21 17.97 8.96
C PRO A 12 -28.14 19.38 9.53
N ALA A 13 -27.70 20.34 8.69
CA ALA A 13 -27.71 21.75 9.04
C ALA A 13 -29.02 22.41 8.63
N LEU A 14 -29.50 23.38 9.39
CA LEU A 14 -30.72 24.16 9.06
C LEU A 14 -30.59 24.93 7.72
N SER A 15 -29.38 25.19 7.29
CA SER A 15 -29.05 25.82 5.99
C SER A 15 -29.17 24.93 4.77
N GLY A 16 -29.55 23.64 4.94
CA GLY A 16 -29.65 22.63 3.87
C GLY A 16 -28.32 21.89 3.59
N GLY A 17 -27.27 22.16 4.36
CA GLY A 17 -25.99 21.42 4.31
C GLY A 17 -25.88 20.39 5.44
N ALA A 18 -24.66 20.07 5.83
CA ALA A 18 -24.35 19.20 6.97
C ALA A 18 -23.38 19.88 7.94
N ILE A 19 -23.55 19.58 9.22
CA ILE A 19 -22.57 19.90 10.27
C ILE A 19 -21.76 18.65 10.52
N VAL A 20 -20.44 18.76 10.42
CA VAL A 20 -19.52 17.67 10.72
C VAL A 20 -18.77 18.02 12.00
N ARG A 21 -18.88 17.14 13.01
CA ARG A 21 -18.18 17.24 14.29
C ARG A 21 -17.30 16.03 14.47
N PHE A 22 -16.14 16.23 15.02
CA PHE A 22 -15.24 15.16 15.42
C PHE A 22 -14.40 15.60 16.62
N GLU A 23 -14.01 14.66 17.44
CA GLU A 23 -13.09 14.84 18.54
C GLU A 23 -11.75 14.23 18.16
N THR A 24 -10.66 14.87 18.53
CA THR A 24 -9.32 14.37 18.27
C THR A 24 -8.36 14.81 19.37
N LEU A 25 -7.47 13.90 19.75
CA LEU A 25 -6.38 14.17 20.68
C LEU A 25 -5.14 14.74 19.96
N ASP A 26 -5.11 14.72 18.62
CA ASP A 26 -3.99 15.20 17.81
C ASP A 26 -3.95 16.75 17.72
N LEU A 27 -4.97 17.42 18.25
CA LEU A 27 -5.09 18.86 18.19
C LEU A 27 -5.48 19.44 19.55
N HIS A 28 -4.58 20.22 20.14
CA HIS A 28 -4.90 20.98 21.33
C HIS A 28 -5.57 22.31 20.95
N TYR A 29 -6.70 22.61 21.59
CA TYR A 29 -7.36 23.90 21.43
C TYR A 29 -6.42 25.04 21.84
N SER A 30 -6.29 26.03 20.96
CA SER A 30 -5.63 27.30 21.28
C SER A 30 -6.35 28.47 20.59
N PRO A 31 -6.37 29.66 21.22
CA PRO A 31 -6.93 30.86 20.59
C PRO A 31 -6.25 31.25 19.29
N GLU A 32 -4.98 30.92 19.13
CA GLU A 32 -4.20 31.17 17.91
C GLU A 32 -4.66 30.26 16.76
N LEU A 33 -4.98 29.02 17.06
CA LEU A 33 -5.51 28.08 16.10
C LEU A 33 -6.86 28.54 15.57
N LEU A 34 -7.75 28.99 16.47
CA LEU A 34 -9.04 29.54 16.10
C LEU A 34 -8.88 30.74 15.17
N ARG A 35 -8.07 31.75 15.53
CA ARG A 35 -7.78 32.94 14.70
C ARG A 35 -7.21 32.58 13.33
N LYS A 36 -6.46 31.49 13.23
CA LYS A 36 -5.85 31.03 11.98
C LYS A 36 -6.89 30.62 10.95
N TYR A 37 -7.99 30.00 11.39
CA TYR A 37 -8.97 29.35 10.52
C TYR A 37 -10.36 30.00 10.54
N GLU A 38 -10.68 30.81 11.56
CA GLU A 38 -11.97 31.51 11.70
C GLU A 38 -12.28 32.36 10.45
N GLY A 39 -13.50 32.19 9.93
CA GLY A 39 -13.98 32.94 8.75
C GLY A 39 -13.33 32.51 7.41
N LYS A 40 -12.46 31.54 7.39
CA LYS A 40 -11.80 31.06 6.15
C LYS A 40 -12.51 29.85 5.56
N LYS A 41 -12.55 29.79 4.24
CA LYS A 41 -12.91 28.55 3.54
C LYS A 41 -11.76 27.58 3.65
N ILE A 42 -12.02 26.41 4.21
CA ILE A 42 -11.04 25.32 4.36
C ILE A 42 -11.55 24.09 3.61
N THR A 43 -10.64 23.32 3.05
CA THR A 43 -10.95 22.00 2.50
C THR A 43 -10.62 20.95 3.56
N VAL A 44 -11.58 20.09 3.87
CA VAL A 44 -11.40 18.94 4.76
C VAL A 44 -11.62 17.67 3.95
N GLU A 45 -10.65 16.78 3.98
CA GLU A 45 -10.71 15.48 3.34
C GLU A 45 -10.80 14.41 4.42
N PHE A 46 -11.86 13.59 4.36
CA PHE A 46 -12.05 12.43 5.24
C PHE A 46 -11.57 11.18 4.51
N LYS A 47 -10.67 10.47 5.15
CA LYS A 47 -10.22 9.14 4.69
C LYS A 47 -10.34 8.17 5.84
N GLU A 48 -10.84 6.99 5.55
CA GLU A 48 -10.77 5.90 6.51
C GLU A 48 -9.31 5.65 6.89
N LYS A 49 -9.02 5.67 8.20
CA LYS A 49 -7.72 5.23 8.71
C LYS A 49 -7.71 3.71 8.62
N ARG A 50 -7.25 3.17 7.52
CA ARG A 50 -6.91 1.75 7.45
C ARG A 50 -5.88 1.46 8.53
N GLY A 51 -6.07 0.37 9.29
CA GLY A 51 -5.12 -0.09 10.29
C GLY A 51 -3.72 -0.05 9.69
N GLY A 52 -2.84 0.77 10.26
CA GLY A 52 -1.48 0.94 9.74
C GLY A 52 -0.79 -0.41 9.78
N ARG A 53 -0.21 -0.82 8.65
CA ARG A 53 0.73 -1.95 8.64
C ARG A 53 1.70 -1.74 9.78
N SER A 54 1.92 -2.74 10.64
CA SER A 54 2.98 -2.62 11.59
C SER A 54 4.31 -2.44 10.82
N LEU A 55 5.15 -1.54 11.27
CA LEU A 55 6.51 -1.38 10.73
C LEU A 55 7.23 -2.73 10.72
N ASP A 56 6.91 -3.60 11.65
CA ASP A 56 7.46 -4.95 11.82
C ASP A 56 7.09 -5.89 10.67
N ALA A 57 5.86 -5.84 10.16
CA ALA A 57 5.44 -6.64 9.00
C ALA A 57 6.21 -6.30 7.74
N ASN A 58 6.35 -5.01 7.47
CA ASN A 58 7.11 -4.55 6.32
C ASN A 58 8.61 -4.84 6.49
N ALA A 59 9.15 -4.66 7.71
CA ALA A 59 10.53 -5.00 8.01
C ALA A 59 10.79 -6.49 7.83
N TYR A 60 9.89 -7.36 8.31
CA TYR A 60 10.01 -8.81 8.16
C TYR A 60 9.96 -9.25 6.69
N CYS A 61 9.08 -8.66 5.88
CA CYS A 61 9.06 -8.87 4.43
C CYS A 61 10.43 -8.60 3.80
N TRP A 62 11.06 -7.47 4.13
CA TRP A 62 12.37 -7.12 3.61
C TRP A 62 13.50 -8.01 4.14
N VAL A 63 13.42 -8.50 5.38
CA VAL A 63 14.36 -9.49 5.93
C VAL A 63 14.28 -10.81 5.16
N LEU A 64 13.08 -11.29 4.85
CA LEU A 64 12.91 -12.51 4.05
C LEU A 64 13.45 -12.32 2.62
N CYS A 65 13.13 -11.19 1.97
CA CYS A 65 13.65 -10.88 0.65
C CYS A 65 15.18 -10.84 0.62
N ASP A 66 15.81 -10.29 1.66
CA ASP A 66 17.27 -10.23 1.76
C ASP A 66 17.91 -11.62 1.95
N LYS A 67 17.34 -12.44 2.84
CA LYS A 67 17.78 -13.84 3.07
C LYS A 67 17.63 -14.68 1.80
N ILE A 68 16.50 -14.58 1.08
CA ILE A 68 16.24 -15.30 -0.17
C ILE A 68 17.24 -14.84 -1.25
N ALA A 69 17.47 -13.54 -1.39
CA ALA A 69 18.44 -13.01 -2.35
C ALA A 69 19.85 -13.55 -2.05
N ALA A 70 20.28 -13.52 -0.80
CA ALA A 70 21.58 -14.02 -0.37
C ALA A 70 21.77 -15.51 -0.65
N SER A 71 20.71 -16.33 -0.49
CA SER A 71 20.77 -17.79 -0.76
C SER A 71 20.91 -18.13 -2.24
N LYS A 72 20.38 -17.27 -3.13
CA LYS A 72 20.41 -17.48 -4.60
C LYS A 72 21.67 -16.91 -5.27
N GLY A 73 22.57 -16.29 -4.51
CA GLY A 73 23.87 -15.81 -4.97
C GLY A 73 23.97 -14.32 -5.26
N LEU A 74 25.18 -13.85 -5.53
CA LEU A 74 25.56 -12.41 -5.59
C LEU A 74 24.85 -11.57 -6.66
N LEU A 75 24.17 -12.16 -7.62
CA LEU A 75 23.53 -11.42 -8.73
C LEU A 75 22.08 -11.01 -8.44
N LEU A 76 21.42 -11.62 -7.46
CA LEU A 76 20.03 -11.32 -7.13
C LEU A 76 19.93 -10.30 -6.01
N LYS A 77 19.23 -9.20 -6.24
CA LYS A 77 19.01 -8.16 -5.24
C LYS A 77 17.68 -8.42 -4.50
N LYS A 78 17.60 -8.01 -3.24
CA LYS A 78 16.36 -8.12 -2.44
C LYS A 78 15.14 -7.45 -3.12
N VAL A 79 15.38 -6.41 -3.93
CA VAL A 79 14.31 -5.74 -4.70
C VAL A 79 13.75 -6.66 -5.79
N ASP A 80 14.59 -7.48 -6.40
CA ASP A 80 14.16 -8.42 -7.44
C ASP A 80 13.30 -9.54 -6.84
N VAL A 81 13.72 -10.05 -5.66
CA VAL A 81 12.94 -11.01 -4.87
C VAL A 81 11.59 -10.40 -4.46
N TYR A 82 11.60 -9.17 -3.95
CA TYR A 82 10.39 -8.46 -3.56
C TYR A 82 9.42 -8.28 -4.74
N ARG A 83 9.91 -7.85 -5.90
CA ARG A 83 9.09 -7.71 -7.11
C ARG A 83 8.55 -9.06 -7.59
N GLN A 84 9.34 -10.12 -7.47
CA GLN A 84 8.87 -11.46 -7.81
C GLN A 84 7.76 -11.91 -6.84
N ALA A 85 7.94 -11.73 -5.54
CA ALA A 85 6.92 -12.03 -4.55
C ALA A 85 5.60 -11.25 -4.78
N ILE A 86 5.70 -9.97 -5.20
CA ILE A 86 4.50 -9.21 -5.60
C ILE A 86 3.83 -9.78 -6.86
N ARG A 87 4.60 -10.31 -7.83
CA ARG A 87 4.01 -10.99 -9.01
C ARG A 87 3.25 -12.25 -8.63
N ASP A 88 3.78 -13.01 -7.68
CA ASP A 88 3.27 -14.33 -7.32
C ASP A 88 2.15 -14.24 -6.28
N TYR A 89 2.27 -13.38 -5.30
CA TYR A 89 1.38 -13.30 -4.13
C TYR A 89 0.67 -11.96 -3.97
N GLY A 90 1.08 -10.94 -4.70
CA GLY A 90 0.61 -9.58 -4.51
C GLY A 90 -0.64 -9.22 -5.29
N VAL A 91 -1.10 -8.01 -5.09
CA VAL A 91 -2.28 -7.44 -5.73
C VAL A 91 -1.92 -6.78 -7.04
N SER A 92 -2.73 -7.02 -8.06
CA SER A 92 -2.57 -6.40 -9.38
C SER A 92 -3.91 -6.02 -10.01
N SER A 93 -3.88 -5.02 -10.88
CA SER A 93 -5.02 -4.62 -11.71
C SER A 93 -4.69 -4.87 -13.18
N LEU A 94 -5.63 -5.42 -13.93
CA LEU A 94 -5.50 -5.59 -15.38
C LEU A 94 -6.19 -4.42 -16.07
N VAL A 95 -5.44 -3.64 -16.85
CA VAL A 95 -5.94 -2.45 -17.53
C VAL A 95 -5.60 -2.49 -19.03
N ALA A 96 -6.53 -2.00 -19.87
CA ALA A 96 -6.27 -1.82 -21.29
C ALA A 96 -5.83 -0.39 -21.55
N ILE A 97 -4.64 -0.21 -22.09
CA ILE A 97 -4.04 1.11 -22.37
C ILE A 97 -3.77 1.24 -23.87
N ARG A 98 -4.06 2.42 -24.45
CA ARG A 98 -3.68 2.69 -25.83
C ARG A 98 -2.15 2.61 -25.98
N LYS A 99 -1.69 2.03 -27.08
CA LYS A 99 -0.25 1.79 -27.35
C LYS A 99 0.60 3.07 -27.23
N ASP A 100 0.08 4.19 -27.73
CA ASP A 100 0.76 5.49 -27.66
C ASP A 100 0.83 6.09 -26.24
N ALA A 101 -0.09 5.71 -25.35
CA ALA A 101 -0.12 6.16 -23.96
C ALA A 101 0.66 5.29 -22.99
N VAL A 102 1.14 4.09 -23.41
CA VAL A 102 1.87 3.15 -22.54
C VAL A 102 3.09 3.79 -21.88
N PRO A 103 3.99 4.51 -22.59
CA PRO A 103 5.18 5.08 -21.94
C PRO A 103 4.84 6.10 -20.86
N LYS A 104 3.76 6.86 -21.05
CA LYS A 104 3.27 7.82 -20.05
C LYS A 104 2.71 7.09 -18.84
N PHE A 105 1.86 6.08 -19.07
CA PHE A 105 1.28 5.27 -18.01
C PHE A 105 2.34 4.61 -17.13
N LEU A 106 3.36 3.97 -17.73
CA LEU A 106 4.44 3.30 -16.98
C LEU A 106 5.18 4.30 -16.10
N ARG A 107 5.57 5.46 -16.62
CA ARG A 107 6.24 6.50 -15.82
C ARG A 107 5.40 7.00 -14.64
N GLU A 108 4.10 7.21 -14.87
CA GLU A 108 3.20 7.69 -13.81
C GLU A 108 2.90 6.59 -12.78
N TRP A 109 2.78 5.33 -13.21
CA TRP A 109 2.50 4.20 -12.35
C TRP A 109 3.69 3.82 -11.47
N GLU A 110 4.86 3.68 -12.07
CA GLU A 110 6.08 3.31 -11.37
C GLU A 110 6.61 4.44 -10.46
N GLY A 111 6.28 5.68 -10.80
CA GLY A 111 6.68 6.86 -10.04
C GLY A 111 8.17 7.16 -10.11
N GLU A 112 8.67 7.91 -9.12
CA GLU A 112 10.06 8.32 -9.05
C GLU A 112 11.01 7.15 -8.78
N ALA A 113 12.24 7.25 -9.28
CA ALA A 113 13.30 6.29 -9.03
C ALA A 113 13.51 6.03 -7.53
N GLY A 114 13.50 4.77 -7.11
CA GLY A 114 13.63 4.36 -5.71
C GLY A 114 12.31 3.91 -5.06
N ARG A 115 11.17 4.04 -5.73
CA ARG A 115 9.92 3.38 -5.32
C ARG A 115 9.85 2.00 -5.95
N TYR A 116 10.07 0.97 -5.16
CA TYR A 116 10.17 -0.41 -5.67
C TYR A 116 8.84 -1.15 -5.75
N GLY A 117 7.78 -0.61 -5.17
CA GLY A 117 6.54 -1.33 -4.95
C GLY A 117 5.58 -1.35 -6.13
N LYS A 118 5.51 -0.27 -6.92
CA LYS A 118 4.63 -0.19 -8.10
C LYS A 118 5.44 -0.45 -9.35
N PHE A 119 4.98 -1.39 -10.16
CA PHE A 119 5.54 -1.70 -11.48
C PHE A 119 4.46 -2.33 -12.35
N ALA A 120 4.72 -2.51 -13.63
CA ALA A 120 3.74 -3.08 -14.53
C ALA A 120 4.40 -3.93 -15.61
N ASP A 121 3.71 -5.01 -15.98
CA ASP A 121 4.12 -5.91 -17.06
C ASP A 121 3.15 -5.76 -18.24
N ILE A 122 3.70 -5.64 -19.45
CA ILE A 122 2.91 -5.60 -20.69
C ILE A 122 2.57 -7.04 -21.07
N MET A 123 1.25 -7.35 -21.09
CA MET A 123 0.76 -8.71 -21.34
C MET A 123 0.54 -9.00 -22.83
N GLY A 124 0.48 -7.96 -23.67
CA GLY A 124 0.29 -8.10 -25.11
C GLY A 124 -0.90 -7.32 -25.64
N ASP A 125 -1.14 -7.44 -26.94
CA ASP A 125 -2.20 -6.72 -27.67
C ASP A 125 -3.60 -7.17 -27.22
N SER A 126 -4.50 -6.21 -27.09
CA SER A 126 -5.92 -6.50 -26.84
C SER A 126 -6.58 -7.04 -28.11
N LYS A 127 -7.06 -8.28 -28.03
CA LYS A 127 -7.78 -8.91 -29.14
C LYS A 127 -9.14 -8.25 -29.43
N GLY A 128 -9.75 -7.66 -28.41
CA GLY A 128 -11.08 -7.03 -28.51
C GLY A 128 -11.04 -5.53 -28.81
N GLN A 129 -9.87 -4.88 -28.70
CA GLN A 129 -9.70 -3.44 -28.91
C GLN A 129 -8.40 -3.16 -29.68
N PRO A 130 -8.46 -3.06 -31.02
CA PRO A 130 -7.30 -2.71 -31.83
C PRO A 130 -6.65 -1.40 -31.37
N GLY A 131 -5.31 -1.38 -31.28
CA GLY A 131 -4.58 -0.21 -30.80
C GLY A 131 -4.39 -0.14 -29.28
N PHE A 132 -4.93 -1.10 -28.51
CA PHE A 132 -4.73 -1.23 -27.08
C PHE A 132 -3.85 -2.43 -26.74
N VAL A 133 -3.16 -2.34 -25.60
CA VAL A 133 -2.43 -3.44 -24.97
C VAL A 133 -2.96 -3.66 -23.56
N TRP A 134 -2.93 -4.90 -23.12
CA TRP A 134 -3.19 -5.26 -21.74
C TRP A 134 -1.93 -5.05 -20.91
N ILE A 135 -2.08 -4.37 -19.80
CA ILE A 135 -1.04 -4.15 -18.82
C ILE A 135 -1.50 -4.69 -17.48
N LYS A 136 -0.69 -5.54 -16.86
CA LYS A 136 -0.87 -5.98 -15.48
C LYS A 136 -0.08 -5.03 -14.59
N ALA A 137 -0.81 -4.15 -13.90
CA ALA A 137 -0.26 -3.13 -13.02
C ALA A 137 -0.25 -3.66 -11.58
N PHE A 138 0.94 -3.84 -11.00
CA PHE A 138 1.13 -4.37 -9.66
C PHE A 138 1.13 -3.23 -8.64
N HIS A 139 0.39 -3.43 -7.56
CA HIS A 139 0.34 -2.53 -6.43
C HIS A 139 1.51 -2.84 -5.48
N GLY A 140 2.15 -1.79 -4.96
CA GLY A 140 3.18 -1.99 -3.94
C GLY A 140 2.57 -2.37 -2.59
N SER A 141 3.29 -3.15 -1.80
CA SER A 141 2.84 -3.52 -0.45
C SER A 141 2.53 -2.31 0.44
N SER A 142 2.91 -1.08 0.02
CA SER A 142 2.48 0.16 0.66
C SER A 142 0.98 0.41 0.59
N ASP A 143 0.31 -0.13 -0.37
CA ASP A 143 -1.12 0.05 -0.58
C ASP A 143 -1.94 -1.14 -0.03
N TYR A 144 -1.28 -2.19 0.48
CA TYR A 144 -1.92 -3.41 0.95
C TYR A 144 -2.63 -3.21 2.28
N ASP A 145 -3.78 -3.83 2.42
CA ASP A 145 -4.41 -4.05 3.72
C ASP A 145 -3.72 -5.19 4.50
N SER A 146 -4.22 -5.46 5.72
CA SER A 146 -3.64 -6.49 6.59
C SER A 146 -3.73 -7.89 5.99
N LYS A 147 -4.83 -8.19 5.29
CA LYS A 147 -5.06 -9.50 4.67
C LYS A 147 -4.14 -9.70 3.47
N GLU A 148 -4.05 -8.70 2.61
CA GLU A 148 -3.15 -8.71 1.43
C GLU A 148 -1.68 -8.83 1.84
N MET A 149 -1.29 -8.11 2.90
CA MET A 149 0.05 -8.20 3.46
C MET A 149 0.33 -9.57 4.08
N SER A 150 -0.65 -10.18 4.74
CA SER A 150 -0.54 -11.55 5.27
C SER A 150 -0.26 -12.56 4.16
N VAL A 151 -0.98 -12.48 3.03
CA VAL A 151 -0.77 -13.36 1.88
C VAL A 151 0.65 -13.21 1.31
N LEU A 152 1.13 -11.97 1.18
CA LEU A 152 2.49 -11.71 0.68
C LEU A 152 3.56 -12.33 1.60
N ILE A 153 3.39 -12.21 2.92
CA ILE A 153 4.36 -12.77 3.87
C ILE A 153 4.29 -14.29 3.92
N ASP A 154 3.09 -14.87 3.89
CA ASP A 154 2.94 -16.32 3.86
C ASP A 154 3.63 -16.93 2.64
N GLY A 155 3.51 -16.28 1.47
CA GLY A 155 4.23 -16.66 0.26
C GLY A 155 5.76 -16.58 0.43
N LEU A 156 6.27 -15.45 0.92
CA LEU A 156 7.70 -15.30 1.18
C LEU A 156 8.25 -16.29 2.22
N VAL A 157 7.45 -16.64 3.24
CA VAL A 157 7.82 -17.66 4.23
C VAL A 157 7.89 -19.04 3.57
N ALA A 158 6.95 -19.37 2.69
CA ALA A 158 6.98 -20.62 1.94
C ALA A 158 8.23 -20.69 1.05
N ASP A 159 8.49 -19.66 0.25
CA ASP A 159 9.68 -19.58 -0.60
C ASP A 159 10.99 -19.71 0.19
N ALA A 160 11.06 -19.07 1.36
CA ALA A 160 12.23 -19.16 2.24
C ALA A 160 12.44 -20.58 2.78
N LYS A 161 11.36 -21.24 3.22
CA LYS A 161 11.40 -22.63 3.71
C LYS A 161 11.83 -23.60 2.63
N ASP A 162 11.34 -23.43 1.41
CA ASP A 162 11.72 -24.27 0.26
C ASP A 162 13.21 -24.17 -0.08
N LEU A 163 13.82 -23.04 0.27
CA LEU A 163 15.27 -22.83 0.16
C LEU A 163 16.06 -23.24 1.40
N GLY A 164 15.41 -23.82 2.43
CA GLY A 164 16.04 -24.19 3.69
C GLY A 164 16.45 -23.00 4.55
N ILE A 165 15.86 -21.84 4.32
CA ILE A 165 16.15 -20.62 5.08
C ILE A 165 15.32 -20.61 6.36
N GLU A 166 15.98 -20.35 7.50
CA GLU A 166 15.30 -20.19 8.77
C GLU A 166 14.40 -18.95 8.77
N THR A 167 13.13 -19.15 9.09
CA THR A 167 12.09 -18.13 9.21
C THR A 167 11.71 -17.91 10.66
N ALA A 168 10.94 -16.87 10.95
CA ALA A 168 10.29 -16.73 12.25
C ALA A 168 9.40 -17.96 12.54
N THR A 169 9.21 -18.26 13.81
CA THR A 169 8.34 -19.36 14.25
C THR A 169 6.87 -19.06 13.88
N PRO A 170 6.01 -20.09 13.75
CA PRO A 170 4.59 -19.87 13.48
C PRO A 170 3.93 -18.90 14.46
N ASP A 171 4.25 -19.01 15.76
CA ASP A 171 3.71 -18.13 16.80
C ASP A 171 4.16 -16.66 16.62
N GLU A 172 5.42 -16.44 16.23
CA GLU A 172 5.91 -15.10 15.90
C GLU A 172 5.24 -14.52 14.67
N ILE A 173 5.05 -15.31 13.63
CA ILE A 173 4.34 -14.91 12.41
C ILE A 173 2.88 -14.55 12.74
N GLU A 174 2.18 -15.35 13.54
CA GLU A 174 0.81 -15.04 13.94
C GLU A 174 0.72 -13.78 14.82
N ARG A 175 1.68 -13.53 15.70
CA ARG A 175 1.76 -12.25 16.45
C ARG A 175 1.98 -11.05 15.52
N LEU A 176 2.86 -11.19 14.53
CA LEU A 176 3.04 -10.16 13.51
C LEU A 176 1.74 -9.90 12.75
N LYS A 177 1.04 -10.95 12.31
CA LYS A 177 -0.24 -10.84 11.61
C LYS A 177 -1.31 -10.18 12.48
N ALA A 178 -1.44 -10.58 13.73
CA ALA A 178 -2.39 -9.98 14.67
C ALA A 178 -2.13 -8.48 14.89
N ALA A 179 -0.88 -8.07 14.95
CA ALA A 179 -0.50 -6.66 15.07
C ALA A 179 -0.78 -5.84 13.79
N TRP A 180 -1.02 -6.49 12.65
CA TRP A 180 -1.34 -5.79 11.39
C TRP A 180 -2.80 -5.38 11.26
N GLY A 181 -3.69 -5.98 12.04
CA GLY A 181 -5.13 -5.69 12.06
C GLY A 181 -5.58 -4.77 13.19
N ALA A 182 -4.65 -4.30 14.03
CA ALA A 182 -4.94 -3.44 15.18
C ALA A 182 -4.83 -1.95 14.83
#